data_df009a2e842e0dfbb2bb0dbd86dd0f7d
#
_entry.id   df009a2e842e0dfbb2bb0dbd86dd0f7d
#
_cell.length_a   1.000
_cell.length_b   1.000
_cell.length_c   1.000
_cell.angle_alpha   90.00
_cell.angle_beta   90.00
_cell.angle_gamma   90.00
#
_symmetry.space_group_name_H-M   'P 1'
#
loop_
_entity.id
_entity.type
_entity.pdbx_description
1 polymer ?
#
loop_
_entity_poly.entity_id
_entity_poly.type
_entity_poly.pdbx_seq_one_letter_code
_entity_poly.pdbx_strand_id
1 'polypeptide(L)'
;MKDFSLDIYRELLEALLAKGYKLISYRDYVMTSCRNDETSKSRKEEEKFVILRHDVDAKPGNSLKTAQIEKSMGTRATYYFRIPEVTKGGQKGPSGMSYPEIVRAIVKLGHEIGYHYEDMSLCGGDVEQAWGHFKTWLEYFRQYYAVETICMHGAPRSKWDSKDLWKGYDKETGKNYDYKELGVIGEPYLDTDFSDVFYLTDTGRCWDGYKVSVRDRIPGYQEEWSKKGLNWHTTHELIKAIEEGKLPKHVMITTHPQRWTNDSIAWWKELVLQNLKNIIKGLIVG
;
A
#
# COMPACT_ATOMS: atom_id res chain seq x y z
N MET A 1 11.13 -11.94 -18.99
CA MET A 1 10.00 -10.99 -19.00
C MET A 1 10.49 -9.64 -18.51
N LYS A 2 9.84 -8.50 -18.85
CA LYS A 2 10.20 -7.19 -18.30
C LYS A 2 9.74 -7.07 -16.86
N ASP A 3 10.61 -6.65 -15.95
CA ASP A 3 10.26 -6.38 -14.57
C ASP A 3 9.20 -5.24 -14.48
N PHE A 4 8.34 -5.25 -13.48
CA PHE A 4 7.20 -4.31 -13.35
C PHE A 4 6.24 -4.30 -14.56
N SER A 5 6.09 -5.42 -15.28
CA SER A 5 4.99 -5.65 -16.20
C SER A 5 3.80 -6.29 -15.49
N LEU A 6 2.60 -6.22 -16.07
CA LEU A 6 1.44 -6.93 -15.53
C LEU A 6 1.58 -8.44 -15.64
N ASP A 7 2.40 -8.94 -16.59
CA ASP A 7 2.65 -10.37 -16.76
C ASP A 7 3.49 -10.91 -15.59
N ILE A 8 4.60 -10.23 -15.23
CA ILE A 8 5.41 -10.66 -14.08
C ILE A 8 4.66 -10.42 -12.75
N TYR A 9 3.74 -9.45 -12.69
CA TYR A 9 2.85 -9.31 -11.55
C TYR A 9 1.98 -10.54 -11.35
N ARG A 10 1.40 -11.06 -12.44
CA ARG A 10 0.64 -12.31 -12.43
C ARG A 10 1.50 -13.48 -11.95
N GLU A 11 2.71 -13.64 -12.48
CA GLU A 11 3.65 -14.71 -12.07
C GLU A 11 4.01 -14.61 -10.58
N LEU A 12 4.19 -13.39 -10.05
CA LEU A 12 4.43 -13.19 -8.63
C LEU A 12 3.27 -13.73 -7.78
N LEU A 13 2.03 -13.41 -8.15
CA LEU A 13 0.85 -13.91 -7.43
C LEU A 13 0.69 -15.43 -7.57
N GLU A 14 0.95 -15.99 -8.76
CA GLU A 14 0.93 -17.44 -9.02
C GLU A 14 1.96 -18.17 -8.14
N ALA A 15 3.18 -17.65 -8.04
CA ALA A 15 4.23 -18.22 -7.19
C ALA A 15 3.83 -18.22 -5.70
N LEU A 16 3.23 -17.12 -5.22
CA LEU A 16 2.72 -17.03 -3.85
C LEU A 16 1.63 -18.07 -3.58
N LEU A 17 0.63 -18.15 -4.46
CA LEU A 17 -0.47 -19.11 -4.34
C LEU A 17 0.03 -20.56 -4.39
N ALA A 18 0.96 -20.88 -5.32
CA ALA A 18 1.55 -22.21 -5.46
C ALA A 18 2.33 -22.64 -4.19
N LYS A 19 2.86 -21.68 -3.41
CA LYS A 19 3.53 -21.93 -2.12
C LYS A 19 2.59 -21.91 -0.93
N GLY A 20 1.30 -21.85 -1.17
CA GLY A 20 0.26 -21.95 -0.13
C GLY A 20 0.01 -20.65 0.63
N TYR A 21 0.44 -19.50 0.12
CA TYR A 21 0.07 -18.22 0.72
C TYR A 21 -1.39 -17.88 0.41
N LYS A 22 -2.12 -17.43 1.43
CA LYS A 22 -3.42 -16.78 1.26
C LYS A 22 -3.18 -15.29 1.02
N LEU A 23 -3.70 -14.75 -0.09
CA LEU A 23 -3.65 -13.31 -0.35
C LEU A 23 -4.91 -12.66 0.22
N ILE A 24 -4.71 -11.78 1.17
CA ILE A 24 -5.79 -11.16 1.96
C ILE A 24 -5.72 -9.64 1.92
N SER A 25 -6.84 -8.98 2.15
CA SER A 25 -6.89 -7.53 2.34
C SER A 25 -6.36 -7.14 3.73
N TYR A 26 -6.00 -5.87 3.91
CA TYR A 26 -5.58 -5.37 5.22
C TYR A 26 -6.71 -5.44 6.25
N ARG A 27 -7.95 -5.17 5.82
CA ARG A 27 -9.13 -5.35 6.67
C ARG A 27 -9.25 -6.78 7.19
N ASP A 28 -9.09 -7.77 6.30
CA ASP A 28 -9.16 -9.18 6.68
C ASP A 28 -8.08 -9.53 7.71
N TYR A 29 -6.86 -8.98 7.56
CA TYR A 29 -5.78 -9.12 8.54
C TYR A 29 -6.17 -8.54 9.91
N VAL A 30 -6.63 -7.28 9.95
CA VAL A 30 -7.03 -6.62 11.20
C VAL A 30 -8.15 -7.39 11.89
N MET A 31 -9.19 -7.75 11.16
CA MET A 31 -10.34 -8.50 11.69
C MET A 31 -9.94 -9.89 12.25
N THR A 32 -8.95 -10.54 11.64
CA THR A 32 -8.43 -11.82 12.13
C THR A 32 -7.52 -11.62 13.34
N SER A 33 -6.77 -10.52 13.38
CA SER A 33 -5.87 -10.19 14.50
C SER A 33 -6.61 -9.79 15.78
N CYS A 34 -7.80 -9.20 15.63
CA CYS A 34 -8.65 -8.83 16.78
C CYS A 34 -9.38 -10.03 17.43
N ARG A 35 -9.37 -11.22 16.83
CA ARG A 35 -9.97 -12.42 17.43
C ARG A 35 -9.00 -13.03 18.43
N ASN A 36 -9.20 -12.73 19.72
CA ASN A 36 -8.35 -13.14 20.84
C ASN A 36 -8.66 -14.57 21.38
N ASP A 37 -9.11 -15.52 20.57
CA ASP A 37 -9.27 -16.90 21.03
C ASP A 37 -7.97 -17.71 20.81
N GLU A 38 -7.69 -18.65 21.74
CA GLU A 38 -6.47 -19.48 21.69
C GLU A 38 -6.39 -20.35 20.42
N THR A 39 -7.54 -20.74 19.88
CA THR A 39 -7.64 -21.49 18.62
C THR A 39 -7.24 -20.66 17.42
N SER A 40 -7.50 -19.35 17.44
CA SER A 40 -7.06 -18.41 16.38
C SER A 40 -5.55 -18.16 16.43
N LYS A 41 -4.92 -18.14 17.61
CA LYS A 41 -3.46 -18.01 17.75
C LYS A 41 -2.72 -19.21 17.15
N SER A 42 -3.12 -20.43 17.48
CA SER A 42 -2.51 -21.64 16.95
C SER A 42 -2.64 -21.77 15.42
N ARG A 43 -3.79 -21.39 14.85
CA ARG A 43 -3.97 -21.34 13.39
C ARG A 43 -3.11 -20.30 12.70
N LYS A 44 -2.90 -19.12 13.31
CA LYS A 44 -2.05 -18.06 12.74
C LYS A 44 -0.60 -18.50 12.60
N GLU A 45 -0.06 -19.26 13.57
CA GLU A 45 1.34 -19.70 13.53
C GLU A 45 1.63 -20.69 12.36
N GLU A 46 0.62 -21.39 11.86
CA GLU A 46 0.76 -22.37 10.78
C GLU A 46 0.38 -21.81 9.39
N GLU A 47 -0.48 -20.80 9.31
CA GLU A 47 -0.97 -20.26 8.04
C GLU A 47 0.04 -19.28 7.41
N LYS A 48 0.28 -19.45 6.10
CA LYS A 48 1.03 -18.47 5.31
C LYS A 48 0.06 -17.46 4.72
N PHE A 49 0.30 -16.18 4.92
CA PHE A 49 -0.49 -15.14 4.28
C PHE A 49 0.35 -13.99 3.73
N VAL A 50 -0.21 -13.33 2.72
CA VAL A 50 0.26 -12.06 2.20
C VAL A 50 -0.87 -11.03 2.32
N ILE A 51 -0.63 -9.99 3.09
CA ILE A 51 -1.46 -8.79 3.06
C ILE A 51 -1.10 -8.07 1.76
N LEU A 52 -1.99 -8.13 0.78
CA LEU A 52 -1.77 -7.49 -0.52
C LEU A 52 -2.40 -6.09 -0.52
N ARG A 53 -1.54 -5.09 -0.66
CA ARG A 53 -1.90 -3.69 -0.54
C ARG A 53 -1.39 -2.89 -1.73
N HIS A 54 -2.20 -1.94 -2.20
CA HIS A 54 -1.88 -1.05 -3.30
C HIS A 54 -2.02 0.41 -2.88
N ASP A 55 -0.94 1.17 -3.04
CA ASP A 55 -0.94 2.61 -2.83
C ASP A 55 -1.14 3.31 -4.19
N VAL A 56 -2.36 3.82 -4.39
CA VAL A 56 -2.77 4.44 -5.66
C VAL A 56 -2.38 5.92 -5.66
N ASP A 57 -1.10 6.18 -5.84
CA ASP A 57 -0.53 7.54 -5.84
C ASP A 57 -0.87 8.32 -7.11
N ALA A 58 -0.98 7.62 -8.24
CA ALA A 58 -1.23 8.21 -9.54
C ALA A 58 -1.81 7.18 -10.51
N LYS A 59 -2.31 7.64 -11.67
CA LYS A 59 -2.82 6.78 -12.75
C LYS A 59 -3.82 5.71 -12.26
N PRO A 60 -4.93 6.10 -11.60
CA PRO A 60 -5.85 5.15 -10.98
C PRO A 60 -6.38 4.07 -11.93
N GLY A 61 -6.41 4.33 -13.25
CA GLY A 61 -6.77 3.33 -14.26
C GLY A 61 -5.86 2.10 -14.31
N ASN A 62 -4.60 2.19 -13.84
CA ASN A 62 -3.74 1.02 -13.75
C ASN A 62 -4.18 0.08 -12.63
N SER A 63 -4.76 0.62 -11.55
CA SER A 63 -5.28 -0.16 -10.43
C SER A 63 -6.40 -1.12 -10.84
N LEU A 64 -7.21 -0.75 -11.83
CA LEU A 64 -8.24 -1.64 -12.34
C LEU A 64 -7.65 -2.88 -13.02
N LYS A 65 -6.49 -2.75 -13.69
CA LYS A 65 -5.82 -3.88 -14.35
C LYS A 65 -5.24 -4.86 -13.34
N THR A 66 -4.60 -4.37 -12.27
CA THR A 66 -4.12 -5.23 -11.19
C THR A 66 -5.27 -5.91 -10.47
N ALA A 67 -6.35 -5.17 -10.16
CA ALA A 67 -7.56 -5.72 -9.53
C ALA A 67 -8.24 -6.82 -10.37
N GLN A 68 -8.25 -6.68 -11.69
CA GLN A 68 -8.77 -7.72 -12.60
C GLN A 68 -7.91 -8.99 -12.58
N ILE A 69 -6.58 -8.85 -12.52
CA ILE A 69 -5.66 -9.99 -12.39
C ILE A 69 -5.93 -10.73 -11.09
N GLU A 70 -5.96 -10.02 -9.97
CA GLU A 70 -6.22 -10.58 -8.64
C GLU A 70 -7.57 -11.28 -8.58
N LYS A 71 -8.62 -10.62 -9.08
CA LYS A 71 -9.96 -11.24 -9.16
C LYS A 71 -9.96 -12.52 -9.96
N SER A 72 -9.23 -12.57 -11.09
CA SER A 72 -9.14 -13.78 -11.94
C SER A 72 -8.48 -14.96 -11.23
N MET A 73 -7.69 -14.69 -10.18
CA MET A 73 -7.02 -15.67 -9.32
C MET A 73 -7.79 -15.97 -8.03
N GLY A 74 -8.97 -15.36 -7.83
CA GLY A 74 -9.77 -15.54 -6.61
C GLY A 74 -9.16 -14.86 -5.38
N THR A 75 -8.27 -13.90 -5.56
CA THR A 75 -7.60 -13.19 -4.47
C THR A 75 -8.24 -11.84 -4.17
N ARG A 76 -7.97 -11.31 -2.97
CA ARG A 76 -8.42 -9.99 -2.51
C ARG A 76 -7.22 -9.15 -2.10
N ALA A 77 -7.34 -7.84 -2.30
CA ALA A 77 -6.35 -6.84 -1.92
C ALA A 77 -7.04 -5.59 -1.37
N THR A 78 -6.26 -4.71 -0.76
CA THR A 78 -6.68 -3.37 -0.38
C THR A 78 -6.11 -2.35 -1.35
N TYR A 79 -6.94 -1.43 -1.83
CA TYR A 79 -6.56 -0.30 -2.68
C TYR A 79 -6.74 1.00 -1.91
N TYR A 80 -5.65 1.63 -1.50
CA TYR A 80 -5.65 2.93 -0.84
C TYR A 80 -5.57 4.04 -1.88
N PHE A 81 -6.63 4.82 -1.98
CA PHE A 81 -6.74 5.91 -2.95
C PHE A 81 -6.44 7.26 -2.32
N ARG A 82 -5.54 8.02 -2.95
CA ARG A 82 -5.40 9.46 -2.68
C ARG A 82 -6.58 10.22 -3.27
N ILE A 83 -6.82 11.45 -2.82
CA ILE A 83 -7.90 12.28 -3.33
C ILE A 83 -7.72 12.59 -4.83
N PRO A 84 -8.81 12.80 -5.60
CA PRO A 84 -8.76 13.01 -7.05
C PRO A 84 -7.86 14.16 -7.49
N GLU A 85 -7.84 15.26 -6.72
CA GLU A 85 -7.10 16.47 -7.03
C GLU A 85 -5.58 16.22 -7.10
N VAL A 86 -5.04 15.41 -6.19
CA VAL A 86 -3.60 15.13 -6.14
C VAL A 86 -3.16 14.01 -7.08
N THR A 87 -4.07 13.08 -7.40
CA THR A 87 -3.77 11.98 -8.33
C THR A 87 -3.85 12.40 -9.79
N LYS A 88 -4.24 13.65 -10.08
CA LYS A 88 -4.62 14.12 -11.42
C LYS A 88 -5.74 13.25 -12.04
N GLY A 89 -6.55 12.63 -11.19
CA GLY A 89 -7.64 11.73 -11.55
C GLY A 89 -8.88 12.43 -12.10
N GLY A 90 -8.88 13.77 -12.17
CA GLY A 90 -9.94 14.54 -12.81
C GLY A 90 -10.01 14.39 -14.32
N GLN A 91 -8.96 13.85 -14.97
CA GLN A 91 -8.97 13.50 -16.38
C GLN A 91 -9.35 12.02 -16.55
N LYS A 92 -10.18 11.73 -17.55
CA LYS A 92 -10.46 10.35 -17.92
C LYS A 92 -9.14 9.62 -18.22
N GLY A 93 -8.91 8.52 -17.56
CA GLY A 93 -7.74 7.68 -17.80
C GLY A 93 -7.77 7.06 -19.20
N PRO A 94 -6.72 6.32 -19.61
CA PRO A 94 -6.66 5.63 -20.91
C PRO A 94 -7.84 4.66 -21.15
N SER A 95 -8.52 4.23 -20.09
CA SER A 95 -9.75 3.41 -20.15
C SER A 95 -11.00 4.23 -20.48
N GLY A 96 -10.92 5.56 -20.60
CA GLY A 96 -12.07 6.45 -20.70
C GLY A 96 -12.90 6.62 -19.44
N MET A 97 -12.57 5.92 -18.36
CA MET A 97 -13.28 5.94 -17.07
C MET A 97 -12.84 7.11 -16.21
N SER A 98 -13.76 7.71 -15.50
CA SER A 98 -13.52 8.71 -14.46
C SER A 98 -13.00 8.04 -13.18
N TYR A 99 -12.43 8.84 -12.30
CA TYR A 99 -11.93 8.35 -11.00
C TYR A 99 -13.00 7.59 -10.17
N PRO A 100 -14.24 8.12 -9.98
CA PRO A 100 -15.29 7.39 -9.27
C PRO A 100 -15.69 6.06 -9.94
N GLU A 101 -15.68 6.01 -11.27
CA GLU A 101 -16.00 4.78 -12.02
C GLU A 101 -14.94 3.69 -11.77
N ILE A 102 -13.65 4.07 -11.70
CA ILE A 102 -12.56 3.16 -11.38
C ILE A 102 -12.72 2.61 -9.96
N VAL A 103 -12.96 3.48 -8.96
CA VAL A 103 -13.18 3.05 -7.57
C VAL A 103 -14.34 2.06 -7.50
N ARG A 104 -15.50 2.38 -8.09
CA ARG A 104 -16.66 1.47 -8.11
C ARG A 104 -16.37 0.15 -8.82
N ALA A 105 -15.58 0.17 -9.90
CA ALA A 105 -15.22 -1.04 -10.62
C ALA A 105 -14.36 -1.97 -9.75
N ILE A 106 -13.40 -1.43 -9.00
CA ILE A 106 -12.54 -2.20 -8.08
C ILE A 106 -13.36 -2.78 -6.92
N VAL A 107 -14.29 -2.01 -6.35
CA VAL A 107 -15.26 -2.50 -5.35
C VAL A 107 -16.09 -3.67 -5.90
N LYS A 108 -16.60 -3.57 -7.14
CA LYS A 108 -17.37 -4.65 -7.79
C LYS A 108 -16.55 -5.93 -8.01
N LEU A 109 -15.24 -5.83 -8.14
CA LEU A 109 -14.34 -6.98 -8.19
C LEU A 109 -14.15 -7.66 -6.84
N GLY A 110 -14.61 -7.05 -5.73
CA GLY A 110 -14.57 -7.60 -4.38
C GLY A 110 -13.34 -7.17 -3.57
N HIS A 111 -12.60 -6.18 -4.03
CA HIS A 111 -11.46 -5.63 -3.30
C HIS A 111 -11.89 -4.61 -2.25
N GLU A 112 -11.05 -4.44 -1.23
CA GLU A 112 -11.19 -3.40 -0.23
C GLU A 112 -10.71 -2.06 -0.79
N ILE A 113 -11.39 -0.98 -0.42
CA ILE A 113 -11.00 0.40 -0.68
C ILE A 113 -10.68 1.09 0.65
N GLY A 114 -9.56 1.82 0.69
CA GLY A 114 -9.19 2.67 1.80
C GLY A 114 -8.78 4.07 1.35
N TYR A 115 -8.68 5.00 2.31
CA TYR A 115 -8.20 6.35 2.06
C TYR A 115 -6.68 6.43 2.25
N HIS A 116 -5.96 6.84 1.19
CA HIS A 116 -4.51 7.10 1.22
C HIS A 116 -4.27 8.57 1.59
N TYR A 117 -4.26 8.86 2.89
CA TYR A 117 -4.32 10.21 3.43
C TYR A 117 -2.95 10.92 3.45
N GLU A 118 -2.96 12.24 3.21
CA GLU A 118 -1.80 13.13 3.31
C GLU A 118 -2.19 14.53 3.80
N ASP A 119 -3.24 14.59 4.61
CA ASP A 119 -3.93 15.81 5.02
C ASP A 119 -3.03 16.80 5.75
N MET A 120 -2.09 16.31 6.58
CA MET A 120 -1.07 17.16 7.20
C MET A 120 -0.25 17.94 6.17
N SER A 121 0.10 17.29 5.06
CA SER A 121 0.83 17.95 3.96
C SER A 121 -0.04 18.96 3.21
N LEU A 122 -1.29 18.62 2.95
CA LEU A 122 -2.24 19.44 2.20
C LEU A 122 -2.69 20.67 2.98
N CYS A 123 -2.77 20.56 4.31
CA CYS A 123 -3.16 21.64 5.21
C CYS A 123 -1.97 22.38 5.84
N GLY A 124 -0.75 22.20 5.29
CA GLY A 124 0.44 22.94 5.73
C GLY A 124 0.85 22.70 7.18
N GLY A 125 0.45 21.55 7.76
CA GLY A 125 0.75 21.16 9.14
C GLY A 125 -0.26 21.62 10.18
N ASP A 126 -1.31 22.30 9.78
CA ASP A 126 -2.41 22.67 10.67
C ASP A 126 -3.26 21.42 10.96
N VAL A 127 -3.17 20.95 12.20
CA VAL A 127 -3.81 19.67 12.63
C VAL A 127 -5.34 19.78 12.61
N GLU A 128 -5.91 20.92 12.98
CA GLU A 128 -7.38 21.09 13.00
C GLU A 128 -7.95 21.11 11.59
N GLN A 129 -7.31 21.82 10.66
CA GLN A 129 -7.68 21.81 9.26
C GLN A 129 -7.48 20.42 8.65
N ALA A 130 -6.36 19.75 8.94
CA ALA A 130 -6.07 18.40 8.46
C ALA A 130 -7.11 17.38 8.94
N TRP A 131 -7.55 17.47 10.20
CA TRP A 131 -8.62 16.62 10.73
C TRP A 131 -9.96 16.86 10.04
N GLY A 132 -10.35 18.13 9.83
CA GLY A 132 -11.55 18.47 9.08
C GLY A 132 -11.52 17.98 7.64
N HIS A 133 -10.38 18.17 6.97
CA HIS A 133 -10.13 17.71 5.60
C HIS A 133 -10.16 16.18 5.51
N PHE A 134 -9.48 15.48 6.42
CA PHE A 134 -9.48 14.02 6.49
C PHE A 134 -10.90 13.45 6.62
N LYS A 135 -11.72 13.98 7.54
CA LYS A 135 -13.11 13.55 7.70
C LYS A 135 -13.93 13.71 6.42
N THR A 136 -13.78 14.85 5.76
CA THR A 136 -14.47 15.13 4.50
C THR A 136 -14.13 14.09 3.42
N TRP A 137 -12.86 13.75 3.27
CA TRP A 137 -12.40 12.78 2.27
C TRP A 137 -12.69 11.32 2.67
N LEU A 138 -12.66 11.00 3.95
CA LEU A 138 -13.09 9.70 4.42
C LEU A 138 -14.58 9.47 4.07
N GLU A 139 -15.44 10.45 4.31
CA GLU A 139 -16.87 10.38 3.93
C GLU A 139 -17.07 10.35 2.41
N TYR A 140 -16.23 11.04 1.64
CA TYR A 140 -16.24 10.92 0.18
C TYR A 140 -15.99 9.48 -0.28
N PHE A 141 -15.00 8.80 0.26
CA PHE A 141 -14.72 7.39 -0.09
C PHE A 141 -15.81 6.44 0.42
N ARG A 142 -16.43 6.75 1.55
CA ARG A 142 -17.56 5.99 2.12
C ARG A 142 -18.81 5.98 1.25
N GLN A 143 -18.95 6.90 0.31
CA GLN A 143 -20.01 6.84 -0.69
C GLN A 143 -19.86 5.65 -1.67
N TYR A 144 -18.69 5.05 -1.76
CA TYR A 144 -18.38 3.95 -2.68
C TYR A 144 -18.19 2.61 -1.99
N TYR A 145 -17.66 2.64 -0.77
CA TYR A 145 -17.29 1.46 0.03
C TYR A 145 -17.34 1.80 1.52
N ALA A 146 -17.68 0.83 2.37
CA ALA A 146 -17.57 1.00 3.83
C ALA A 146 -16.11 1.02 4.25
N VAL A 147 -15.46 2.19 4.11
CA VAL A 147 -14.04 2.36 4.42
C VAL A 147 -13.81 2.22 5.91
N GLU A 148 -13.08 1.17 6.28
CA GLU A 148 -12.72 0.83 7.66
C GLU A 148 -11.18 0.83 7.87
N THR A 149 -10.38 0.91 6.79
CA THR A 149 -8.93 1.06 6.92
C THR A 149 -8.44 2.26 6.12
N ILE A 150 -7.37 2.86 6.61
CA ILE A 150 -6.71 4.01 6.00
C ILE A 150 -5.21 3.71 5.89
N CYS A 151 -4.50 4.46 5.07
CA CYS A 151 -3.05 4.35 4.96
C CYS A 151 -2.43 5.71 4.69
N MET A 152 -1.37 6.08 5.40
CA MET A 152 -0.67 7.32 5.14
C MET A 152 0.06 7.31 3.79
N HIS A 153 -0.02 8.42 3.05
CA HIS A 153 0.88 8.70 1.95
C HIS A 153 2.19 9.28 2.47
N GLY A 154 3.31 8.74 2.00
CA GLY A 154 4.64 9.15 2.46
C GLY A 154 5.01 10.59 2.16
N ALA A 155 4.35 11.26 1.21
CA ALA A 155 4.54 12.66 0.82
C ALA A 155 6.02 13.15 0.90
N PRO A 156 6.96 12.57 0.12
CA PRO A 156 8.40 12.73 0.33
C PRO A 156 8.93 14.16 0.13
N ARG A 157 8.11 15.04 -0.43
CA ARG A 157 8.43 16.48 -0.62
C ARG A 157 7.88 17.35 0.49
N SER A 158 7.04 16.81 1.37
CA SER A 158 6.47 17.52 2.49
C SER A 158 7.41 17.48 3.69
N LYS A 159 7.52 18.56 4.41
CA LYS A 159 8.16 18.58 5.73
C LYS A 159 7.27 17.97 6.82
N TRP A 160 5.96 17.82 6.53
CA TRP A 160 4.97 17.26 7.44
C TRP A 160 4.82 15.77 7.23
N ASP A 161 4.75 14.99 8.31
CA ASP A 161 4.47 13.57 8.29
C ASP A 161 2.95 13.37 8.43
N SER A 162 2.35 12.56 7.58
CA SER A 162 0.90 12.33 7.61
C SER A 162 0.43 11.69 8.93
N LYS A 163 1.26 10.84 9.54
CA LYS A 163 0.96 10.23 10.85
C LYS A 163 0.90 11.22 12.02
N ASP A 164 1.45 12.44 11.83
CA ASP A 164 1.42 13.47 12.88
C ASP A 164 -0.01 13.93 13.19
N LEU A 165 -0.96 13.65 12.31
CA LEU A 165 -2.39 13.84 12.56
C LEU A 165 -2.90 13.01 13.76
N TRP A 166 -2.26 11.87 14.05
CA TRP A 166 -2.66 10.93 15.10
C TRP A 166 -1.81 11.01 16.37
N LYS A 167 -1.20 12.16 16.67
CA LYS A 167 -0.38 12.33 17.87
C LYS A 167 -1.18 12.43 19.18
N GLY A 168 -2.47 12.24 19.10
CA GLY A 168 -3.35 12.21 20.27
C GLY A 168 -3.81 13.59 20.73
N TYR A 169 -3.94 13.74 22.06
CA TYR A 169 -4.51 14.94 22.66
C TYR A 169 -3.67 16.19 22.39
N ASP A 170 -4.27 17.17 21.73
CA ASP A 170 -3.72 18.49 21.53
C ASP A 170 -4.06 19.38 22.75
N LYS A 171 -3.03 19.79 23.48
CA LYS A 171 -3.18 20.61 24.69
C LYS A 171 -3.68 22.03 24.41
N GLU A 172 -3.43 22.55 23.22
CA GLU A 172 -3.83 23.92 22.85
C GLU A 172 -5.32 23.99 22.49
N THR A 173 -5.80 22.99 21.74
CA THR A 173 -7.21 22.93 21.31
C THR A 173 -8.09 22.11 22.24
N GLY A 174 -7.51 21.32 23.13
CA GLY A 174 -8.26 20.40 24.00
C GLY A 174 -8.88 19.23 23.25
N LYS A 175 -8.49 18.97 22.00
CA LYS A 175 -9.05 17.95 21.13
C LYS A 175 -8.15 16.72 21.08
N ASN A 176 -8.80 15.55 20.90
CA ASN A 176 -8.14 14.30 20.58
C ASN A 176 -8.44 13.94 19.12
N TYR A 177 -7.41 13.61 18.37
CA TYR A 177 -7.53 13.23 16.95
C TYR A 177 -7.20 11.74 16.83
N ASP A 178 -8.24 10.91 16.83
CA ASP A 178 -8.11 9.46 16.72
C ASP A 178 -9.01 8.95 15.60
N TYR A 179 -8.42 8.32 14.59
CA TYR A 179 -9.17 7.72 13.50
C TYR A 179 -10.13 6.61 13.97
N LYS A 180 -9.87 5.98 15.12
CA LYS A 180 -10.74 4.94 15.69
C LYS A 180 -12.10 5.48 16.09
N GLU A 181 -12.17 6.76 16.50
CA GLU A 181 -13.44 7.45 16.78
C GLU A 181 -14.32 7.61 15.53
N LEU A 182 -13.72 7.51 14.34
CA LEU A 182 -14.43 7.54 13.06
C LEU A 182 -14.79 6.15 12.53
N GLY A 183 -14.64 5.09 13.34
CA GLY A 183 -14.91 3.71 12.92
C GLY A 183 -13.86 3.13 11.98
N VAL A 184 -12.65 3.71 11.94
CA VAL A 184 -11.51 3.13 11.26
C VAL A 184 -10.84 2.14 12.20
N ILE A 185 -10.64 0.91 11.73
CA ILE A 185 -10.14 -0.20 12.55
C ILE A 185 -8.64 -0.42 12.41
N GLY A 186 -7.99 0.19 11.41
CA GLY A 186 -6.55 0.01 11.24
C GLY A 186 -5.89 0.91 10.20
N GLU A 187 -4.60 1.13 10.45
CA GLU A 187 -3.63 1.85 9.60
C GLU A 187 -2.35 0.99 9.46
N PRO A 188 -1.92 0.60 8.26
CA PRO A 188 -0.86 -0.38 8.06
C PRO A 188 0.47 -0.09 8.75
N TYR A 189 0.87 1.15 8.91
CA TYR A 189 2.15 1.50 9.55
C TYR A 189 2.04 1.67 11.07
N LEU A 190 0.81 1.83 11.61
CA LEU A 190 0.56 2.07 13.03
C LEU A 190 0.03 0.83 13.76
N ASP A 191 -0.78 0.01 13.08
CA ASP A 191 -1.52 -1.11 13.70
C ASP A 191 -1.02 -2.50 13.23
N THR A 192 0.05 -2.58 12.42
CA THR A 192 0.65 -3.86 12.03
C THR A 192 1.78 -4.24 13.00
N ASP A 193 1.76 -5.47 13.47
CA ASP A 193 2.87 -6.04 14.23
C ASP A 193 4.00 -6.47 13.29
N PHE A 194 4.97 -5.59 13.07
CA PHE A 194 6.13 -5.87 12.23
C PHE A 194 7.18 -6.78 12.88
N SER A 195 7.00 -7.20 14.12
CA SER A 195 7.80 -8.30 14.69
C SER A 195 7.41 -9.65 14.09
N ASP A 196 6.15 -9.77 13.62
CA ASP A 196 5.57 -10.96 12.99
C ASP A 196 5.44 -10.82 11.46
N VAL A 197 5.13 -9.63 10.97
CA VAL A 197 4.84 -9.39 9.55
C VAL A 197 6.05 -8.75 8.85
N PHE A 198 6.62 -9.46 7.89
CA PHE A 198 7.67 -8.96 7.01
C PHE A 198 7.10 -8.00 5.96
N TYR A 199 7.76 -6.86 5.74
CA TYR A 199 7.28 -5.81 4.83
C TYR A 199 8.12 -5.70 3.56
N LEU A 200 7.45 -5.77 2.41
CA LEU A 200 8.00 -5.52 1.08
C LEU A 200 7.26 -4.40 0.37
N THR A 201 7.99 -3.57 -0.36
CA THR A 201 7.41 -2.52 -1.21
C THR A 201 8.16 -2.41 -2.53
N ASP A 202 7.44 -2.09 -3.61
CA ASP A 202 7.99 -1.81 -4.94
C ASP A 202 8.48 -0.36 -5.10
N THR A 203 8.69 0.35 -3.98
CA THR A 203 9.16 1.73 -3.99
C THR A 203 10.51 1.85 -4.68
N GLY A 204 10.60 2.79 -5.61
CA GLY A 204 11.79 2.96 -6.43
C GLY A 204 11.87 2.02 -7.64
N ARG A 205 10.85 1.21 -7.94
CA ARG A 205 10.86 0.11 -8.90
C ARG A 205 11.93 -0.95 -8.58
N CYS A 206 12.03 -1.28 -7.31
CA CYS A 206 12.84 -2.36 -6.80
C CYS A 206 12.27 -2.79 -5.45
N TRP A 207 12.53 -4.01 -5.01
CA TRP A 207 12.02 -4.54 -3.74
C TRP A 207 12.94 -4.23 -2.54
N ASP A 208 14.15 -3.74 -2.80
CA ASP A 208 15.10 -3.22 -1.80
C ASP A 208 15.11 -1.68 -1.73
N GLY A 209 14.02 -1.05 -2.19
CA GLY A 209 13.87 0.41 -2.30
C GLY A 209 13.88 1.17 -0.98
N TYR A 210 13.87 0.49 0.17
CA TYR A 210 14.01 1.12 1.48
C TYR A 210 15.30 1.95 1.61
N LYS A 211 16.35 1.63 0.85
CA LYS A 211 17.63 2.36 0.81
C LYS A 211 17.48 3.78 0.24
N VAL A 212 16.47 4.00 -0.60
CA VAL A 212 16.19 5.28 -1.25
C VAL A 212 14.83 5.86 -0.86
N SER A 213 14.10 5.19 0.03
CA SER A 213 12.81 5.65 0.53
C SER A 213 12.96 6.46 1.80
N VAL A 214 12.29 7.60 1.85
CA VAL A 214 12.31 8.47 3.04
C VAL A 214 11.34 7.95 4.10
N ARG A 215 10.16 7.49 3.72
CA ARG A 215 9.07 7.14 4.65
C ARG A 215 8.43 5.77 4.41
N ASP A 216 8.62 5.19 3.23
CA ASP A 216 8.08 3.87 2.88
C ASP A 216 9.10 2.78 3.31
N ARG A 217 9.30 2.68 4.62
CA ARG A 217 10.18 1.72 5.29
C ARG A 217 9.72 1.53 6.74
N ILE A 218 10.08 0.42 7.33
CA ILE A 218 9.79 0.10 8.73
C ILE A 218 11.09 0.28 9.54
N PRO A 219 11.22 1.39 10.27
CA PRO A 219 12.44 1.65 11.05
C PRO A 219 12.71 0.54 12.07
N GLY A 220 13.99 0.16 12.21
CA GLY A 220 14.43 -0.90 13.12
C GLY A 220 14.35 -2.30 12.54
N TYR A 221 13.37 -2.61 11.71
CA TYR A 221 13.21 -3.94 11.13
C TYR A 221 13.91 -4.12 9.80
N GLN A 222 14.01 -3.08 8.98
CA GLN A 222 14.52 -3.18 7.61
C GLN A 222 15.98 -3.67 7.53
N GLU A 223 16.83 -3.16 8.44
CA GLU A 223 18.22 -3.59 8.52
C GLU A 223 18.34 -5.02 9.06
N GLU A 224 17.47 -5.41 10.00
CA GLU A 224 17.42 -6.77 10.53
C GLU A 224 17.01 -7.78 9.47
N TRP A 225 15.95 -7.50 8.70
CA TRP A 225 15.51 -8.34 7.59
C TRP A 225 16.59 -8.47 6.52
N SER A 226 17.28 -7.37 6.20
CA SER A 226 18.39 -7.39 5.23
C SER A 226 19.54 -8.26 5.71
N LYS A 227 19.90 -8.21 7.01
CA LYS A 227 20.94 -9.10 7.61
C LYS A 227 20.54 -10.58 7.56
N LYS A 228 19.25 -10.88 7.61
CA LYS A 228 18.68 -12.23 7.46
C LYS A 228 18.62 -12.68 5.98
N GLY A 229 19.10 -11.89 5.03
CA GLY A 229 19.06 -12.20 3.59
C GLY A 229 17.69 -11.98 2.94
N LEU A 230 16.75 -11.35 3.63
CA LEU A 230 15.42 -11.01 3.12
C LEU A 230 15.51 -9.70 2.32
N ASN A 231 16.22 -9.74 1.21
CA ASN A 231 16.51 -8.57 0.39
C ASN A 231 16.65 -8.97 -1.07
N TRP A 232 15.72 -8.53 -1.90
CA TRP A 232 15.66 -8.82 -3.33
C TRP A 232 15.55 -7.52 -4.10
N HIS A 233 16.18 -7.40 -5.23
CA HIS A 233 16.13 -6.20 -6.05
C HIS A 233 15.02 -6.26 -7.09
N THR A 234 14.93 -7.37 -7.81
CA THR A 234 13.99 -7.56 -8.93
C THR A 234 12.82 -8.46 -8.54
N THR A 235 11.71 -8.37 -9.28
CA THR A 235 10.57 -9.29 -9.10
C THR A 235 10.95 -10.74 -9.45
N HIS A 236 11.87 -10.94 -10.39
CA HIS A 236 12.37 -12.28 -10.71
C HIS A 236 13.11 -12.92 -9.52
N GLU A 237 13.98 -12.15 -8.83
CA GLU A 237 14.65 -12.63 -7.61
C GLU A 237 13.66 -12.93 -6.50
N LEU A 238 12.62 -12.10 -6.34
CA LEU A 238 11.57 -12.33 -5.36
C LEU A 238 10.78 -13.61 -5.68
N ILE A 239 10.37 -13.81 -6.93
CA ILE A 239 9.69 -15.04 -7.37
C ILE A 239 10.55 -16.27 -7.09
N LYS A 240 11.83 -16.24 -7.46
CA LYS A 240 12.77 -17.32 -7.17
C LYS A 240 12.88 -17.61 -5.67
N ALA A 241 12.96 -16.57 -4.85
CA ALA A 241 13.00 -16.73 -3.38
C ALA A 241 11.70 -17.37 -2.83
N ILE A 242 10.54 -17.00 -3.39
CA ILE A 242 9.26 -17.62 -3.05
C ILE A 242 9.28 -19.12 -3.41
N GLU A 243 9.71 -19.46 -4.64
CA GLU A 243 9.82 -20.85 -5.12
C GLU A 243 10.79 -21.69 -4.28
N GLU A 244 11.86 -21.09 -3.79
CA GLU A 244 12.84 -21.70 -2.89
C GLU A 244 12.38 -21.77 -1.41
N GLY A 245 11.20 -21.21 -1.08
CA GLY A 245 10.65 -21.20 0.27
C GLY A 245 11.36 -20.26 1.24
N LYS A 246 12.05 -19.23 0.75
CA LYS A 246 12.82 -18.25 1.55
C LYS A 246 11.97 -17.10 2.07
N LEU A 247 10.74 -16.91 1.54
CA LEU A 247 9.87 -15.84 1.98
C LEU A 247 9.26 -16.19 3.35
N PRO A 248 9.21 -15.26 4.33
CA PRO A 248 8.54 -15.47 5.61
C PRO A 248 7.06 -15.86 5.47
N LYS A 249 6.51 -16.51 6.49
CA LYS A 249 5.10 -16.96 6.47
C LYS A 249 4.10 -15.81 6.40
N HIS A 250 4.39 -14.72 7.10
CA HIS A 250 3.51 -13.56 7.22
C HIS A 250 4.19 -12.37 6.54
N VAL A 251 3.56 -11.86 5.50
CA VAL A 251 4.15 -10.82 4.65
C VAL A 251 3.12 -9.74 4.35
N MET A 252 3.54 -8.49 4.31
CA MET A 252 2.80 -7.40 3.69
C MET A 252 3.54 -6.98 2.42
N ILE A 253 2.87 -7.07 1.29
CA ILE A 253 3.38 -6.59 0.00
C ILE A 253 2.62 -5.34 -0.40
N THR A 254 3.35 -4.22 -0.49
CA THR A 254 2.83 -2.95 -1.00
C THR A 254 3.28 -2.74 -2.43
N THR A 255 2.33 -2.56 -3.34
CA THR A 255 2.63 -2.19 -4.71
C THR A 255 1.97 -0.87 -5.09
N HIS A 256 2.57 -0.21 -6.08
CA HIS A 256 2.05 1.04 -6.64
C HIS A 256 1.61 0.77 -8.08
N PRO A 257 0.31 0.61 -8.36
CA PRO A 257 -0.20 0.19 -9.67
C PRO A 257 0.26 1.03 -10.85
N GLN A 258 0.59 2.31 -10.63
CA GLN A 258 1.13 3.17 -11.68
C GLN A 258 2.47 2.72 -12.25
N ARG A 259 3.20 1.82 -11.57
CA ARG A 259 4.50 1.28 -11.98
C ARG A 259 4.37 0.03 -12.85
N TRP A 260 3.21 -0.65 -12.80
CA TRP A 260 2.96 -1.92 -13.45
C TRP A 260 2.20 -1.74 -14.76
N THR A 261 2.83 -2.13 -15.88
CA THR A 261 2.21 -1.99 -17.19
C THR A 261 2.86 -2.87 -18.24
N ASN A 262 2.05 -3.42 -19.16
CA ASN A 262 2.53 -4.12 -20.37
C ASN A 262 2.76 -3.15 -21.54
N ASP A 263 2.28 -1.89 -21.45
CA ASP A 263 2.56 -0.88 -22.47
C ASP A 263 4.05 -0.52 -22.45
N SER A 264 4.74 -0.80 -23.54
CA SER A 264 6.19 -0.61 -23.63
C SER A 264 6.62 0.85 -23.52
N ILE A 265 5.82 1.78 -24.04
CA ILE A 265 6.15 3.22 -24.00
C ILE A 265 5.97 3.74 -22.56
N ALA A 266 4.84 3.39 -21.94
CA ALA A 266 4.57 3.76 -20.55
C ALA A 266 5.62 3.14 -19.61
N TRP A 267 6.03 1.89 -19.84
CA TRP A 267 7.04 1.19 -19.08
C TRP A 267 8.41 1.89 -19.14
N TRP A 268 8.88 2.25 -20.36
CA TRP A 268 10.14 2.96 -20.52
C TRP A 268 10.10 4.35 -19.89
N LYS A 269 9.01 5.10 -20.08
CA LYS A 269 8.82 6.41 -19.43
C LYS A 269 8.90 6.31 -17.92
N GLU A 270 8.22 5.33 -17.32
CA GLU A 270 8.22 5.14 -15.87
C GLU A 270 9.61 4.73 -15.36
N LEU A 271 10.33 3.85 -16.08
CA LEU A 271 11.69 3.43 -15.75
C LEU A 271 12.65 4.62 -15.70
N VAL A 272 12.69 5.43 -16.76
CA VAL A 272 13.58 6.60 -16.85
C VAL A 272 13.25 7.62 -15.76
N LEU A 273 11.96 7.95 -15.59
CA LEU A 273 11.53 8.93 -14.59
C LEU A 273 11.83 8.44 -13.17
N GLN A 274 11.66 7.14 -12.89
CA GLN A 274 11.93 6.59 -11.56
C GLN A 274 13.43 6.56 -11.26
N ASN A 275 14.26 6.18 -12.23
CA ASN A 275 15.71 6.21 -12.04
C ASN A 275 16.23 7.63 -11.76
N LEU A 276 15.72 8.63 -12.47
CA LEU A 276 16.05 10.04 -12.18
C LEU A 276 15.62 10.44 -10.76
N LYS A 277 14.41 10.05 -10.33
CA LYS A 277 13.94 10.31 -8.97
C LYS A 277 14.79 9.60 -7.92
N ASN A 278 15.23 8.36 -8.18
CA ASN A 278 16.08 7.60 -7.25
C ASN A 278 17.46 8.25 -7.08
N ILE A 279 18.07 8.74 -8.18
CA ILE A 279 19.34 9.49 -8.12
C ILE A 279 19.18 10.75 -7.27
N ILE A 280 18.13 11.56 -7.52
CA ILE A 280 17.86 12.77 -6.73
C ILE A 280 17.62 12.46 -5.26
N LYS A 281 16.86 11.40 -4.96
CA LYS A 281 16.62 10.97 -3.57
C LYS A 281 17.89 10.49 -2.88
N GLY A 282 18.74 9.73 -3.58
CA GLY A 282 20.04 9.29 -3.06
C GLY A 282 20.96 10.46 -2.68
N LEU A 283 20.89 11.58 -3.41
CA LEU A 283 21.64 12.81 -3.10
C LEU A 283 21.07 13.60 -1.90
N ILE A 284 19.81 13.36 -1.53
CA ILE A 284 19.13 14.06 -0.42
C ILE A 284 19.25 13.25 0.89
N VAL A 285 19.30 11.93 0.79
CA VAL A 285 19.29 11.00 1.95
C VAL A 285 20.69 10.61 2.40
N GLY A 286 21.71 10.73 1.52
CA GLY A 286 23.13 10.56 1.85
C GLY A 286 23.75 11.86 2.27
#